data_8f7cc866aea15c7ec694ce146c18ac1c
#
_entry.id   8f7cc866aea15c7ec694ce146c18ac1c
#
_cell.length_a   1.000
_cell.length_b   1.000
_cell.length_c   1.000
_cell.angle_alpha   90.00
_cell.angle_beta   90.00
_cell.angle_gamma   90.00
#
_symmetry.space_group_name_H-M   'P 1'
#
loop_
_entity.id
_entity.type
_entity.pdbx_description
1 polymer ?
#
loop_
_entity_poly.entity_id
_entity_poly.type
_entity_poly.pdbx_seq_one_letter_code
_entity_poly.pdbx_strand_id
1 'polypeptide(L)'
;MTTWEFPVSDPIILEATLPSGSRRVIAGPVTTATVSLTPSRSGKRGEELIASTTVEFDAGRLTVTVPDRLRLLSSTSLDLTVQLPSGSSCQLKSASADISCTGEIGSLDARTASGDVTVDQVTGSASVNTASGDVRLGDAAATAQVNTASGDTEIGRAGDDVTVNSASGDLRIRHAEGSASARSASGDVRIDSISAGRGEVNTVSGDITIAVPAGIGVYLDLSALSGDVRSDLEPAGSDGDATLSLKCRSVSGDVRVTRASGR
;
A
#
# COMPACT_ATOMS: atom_id res chain seq x y z
N MET A 1 -11.76 -25.09 -11.55
CA MET A 1 -10.42 -24.74 -11.02
C MET A 1 -9.38 -25.36 -11.92
N THR A 2 -8.44 -24.57 -12.39
CA THR A 2 -7.30 -25.01 -13.22
C THR A 2 -6.03 -24.53 -12.55
N THR A 3 -5.03 -25.41 -12.49
CA THR A 3 -3.78 -25.14 -11.81
C THR A 3 -2.61 -25.37 -12.75
N TRP A 4 -1.63 -24.48 -12.71
CA TRP A 4 -0.34 -24.58 -13.39
C TRP A 4 0.78 -24.56 -12.37
N GLU A 5 1.84 -25.31 -12.64
CA GLU A 5 2.99 -25.43 -11.76
C GLU A 5 4.28 -25.19 -12.57
N PHE A 6 5.16 -24.36 -12.04
CA PHE A 6 6.41 -24.00 -12.67
C PHE A 6 7.54 -24.17 -11.65
N PRO A 7 8.51 -25.06 -11.90
CA PRO A 7 9.69 -25.17 -11.05
C PRO A 7 10.48 -23.87 -11.06
N VAL A 8 10.81 -23.37 -9.88
CA VAL A 8 11.54 -22.11 -9.68
C VAL A 8 12.57 -22.30 -8.57
N SER A 9 13.78 -21.76 -8.75
CA SER A 9 14.86 -21.82 -7.74
C SER A 9 15.07 -20.47 -7.04
N ASP A 10 14.67 -19.39 -7.66
CA ASP A 10 14.92 -18.02 -7.24
C ASP A 10 13.62 -17.21 -7.18
N PRO A 11 13.63 -16.05 -6.50
CA PRO A 11 12.52 -15.10 -6.58
C PRO A 11 12.21 -14.71 -8.02
N ILE A 12 10.92 -14.61 -8.35
CA ILE A 12 10.43 -14.35 -9.70
C ILE A 12 9.64 -13.04 -9.78
N ILE A 13 9.29 -12.63 -10.98
CA ILE A 13 8.40 -11.49 -11.23
C ILE A 13 7.04 -12.03 -11.63
N LEU A 14 6.01 -11.72 -10.83
CA LEU A 14 4.61 -11.97 -11.19
C LEU A 14 4.02 -10.74 -11.87
N GLU A 15 3.50 -10.91 -13.07
CA GLU A 15 2.65 -9.94 -13.77
C GLU A 15 1.25 -10.49 -13.93
N ALA A 16 0.28 -9.97 -13.18
CA ALA A 16 -1.09 -10.43 -13.26
C ALA A 16 -2.03 -9.29 -13.66
N THR A 17 -2.74 -9.49 -14.78
CA THR A 17 -3.71 -8.53 -15.30
C THR A 17 -5.04 -9.22 -15.55
N LEU A 18 -5.97 -9.06 -14.62
CA LEU A 18 -7.30 -9.63 -14.68
C LEU A 18 -8.36 -8.56 -14.35
N PRO A 19 -9.53 -8.56 -14.99
CA PRO A 19 -10.50 -7.47 -14.83
C PRO A 19 -11.18 -7.46 -13.46
N SER A 20 -11.58 -8.61 -12.95
CA SER A 20 -12.38 -8.74 -11.71
C SER A 20 -12.15 -10.08 -11.02
N GLY A 21 -12.59 -10.21 -9.77
CA GLY A 21 -12.40 -11.36 -8.88
C GLY A 21 -11.42 -11.05 -7.76
N SER A 22 -10.96 -12.04 -7.02
CA SER A 22 -9.95 -11.86 -5.97
C SER A 22 -8.53 -12.20 -6.45
N ARG A 23 -7.54 -11.55 -5.87
CA ARG A 23 -6.11 -11.79 -6.14
C ARG A 23 -5.43 -12.14 -4.83
N ARG A 24 -5.08 -13.39 -4.67
CA ARG A 24 -4.33 -13.85 -3.51
C ARG A 24 -2.94 -14.28 -3.93
N VAL A 25 -1.95 -13.57 -3.47
CA VAL A 25 -0.53 -13.92 -3.63
C VAL A 25 -0.01 -14.41 -2.29
N ILE A 26 0.65 -15.54 -2.29
CA ILE A 26 1.23 -16.16 -1.10
C ILE A 26 2.71 -16.35 -1.37
N ALA A 27 3.54 -15.53 -0.72
CA ALA A 27 4.98 -15.66 -0.80
C ALA A 27 5.50 -16.52 0.36
N GLY A 28 6.33 -17.50 0.05
CA GLY A 28 6.84 -18.44 1.06
C GLY A 28 8.05 -19.24 0.59
N PRO A 29 8.57 -20.14 1.40
CA PRO A 29 9.75 -20.95 1.09
C PRO A 29 9.37 -22.11 0.14
N VAL A 30 8.93 -21.76 -1.09
CA VAL A 30 8.54 -22.75 -2.11
C VAL A 30 9.54 -22.79 -3.26
N THR A 31 9.69 -23.95 -3.86
CA THR A 31 10.54 -24.20 -5.05
C THR A 31 9.72 -24.43 -6.32
N THR A 32 8.40 -24.22 -6.21
CA THR A 32 7.46 -24.33 -7.33
C THR A 32 6.48 -23.18 -7.25
N ALA A 33 6.45 -22.36 -8.29
CA ALA A 33 5.40 -21.37 -8.43
C ALA A 33 4.10 -22.04 -8.89
N THR A 34 3.00 -21.81 -8.18
CA THR A 34 1.71 -22.42 -8.47
C THR A 34 0.69 -21.33 -8.77
N VAL A 35 0.01 -21.44 -9.90
CA VAL A 35 -1.08 -20.55 -10.30
C VAL A 35 -2.38 -21.33 -10.31
N SER A 36 -3.38 -20.87 -9.58
CA SER A 36 -4.71 -21.46 -9.55
C SER A 36 -5.74 -20.42 -9.97
N LEU A 37 -6.53 -20.74 -10.98
CA LEU A 37 -7.67 -19.94 -11.45
C LEU A 37 -8.99 -20.66 -11.18
N THR A 38 -9.90 -19.93 -10.54
CA THR A 38 -11.23 -20.42 -10.23
C THR A 38 -12.27 -19.40 -10.75
N PRO A 39 -13.25 -19.80 -11.57
CA PRO A 39 -14.28 -18.87 -12.00
C PRO A 39 -15.28 -18.67 -10.84
N SER A 40 -15.75 -17.44 -10.63
CA SER A 40 -16.74 -17.10 -9.59
C SER A 40 -18.09 -17.82 -9.81
N ARG A 41 -18.37 -18.22 -11.04
CA ARG A 41 -19.56 -19.01 -11.41
C ARG A 41 -19.15 -20.22 -12.24
N SER A 42 -19.57 -21.39 -11.82
CA SER A 42 -19.40 -22.63 -12.58
C SER A 42 -20.22 -22.60 -13.87
N GLY A 43 -19.66 -23.11 -14.97
CA GLY A 43 -20.33 -23.23 -16.26
C GLY A 43 -19.40 -22.92 -17.43
N LYS A 44 -19.91 -23.14 -18.65
CA LYS A 44 -19.14 -23.01 -19.90
C LYS A 44 -18.41 -21.68 -20.06
N ARG A 45 -19.03 -20.56 -19.65
CA ARG A 45 -18.40 -19.24 -19.70
C ARG A 45 -17.18 -19.09 -18.80
N GLY A 46 -17.22 -19.70 -17.60
CA GLY A 46 -16.07 -19.72 -16.70
C GLY A 46 -14.92 -20.55 -17.26
N GLU A 47 -15.25 -21.70 -17.86
CA GLU A 47 -14.27 -22.56 -18.52
C GLU A 47 -13.64 -21.90 -19.74
N GLU A 48 -14.44 -21.24 -20.58
CA GLU A 48 -13.96 -20.44 -21.73
C GLU A 48 -13.06 -19.30 -21.30
N LEU A 49 -13.39 -18.62 -20.19
CA LEU A 49 -12.58 -17.53 -19.66
C LEU A 49 -11.22 -18.04 -19.17
N ILE A 50 -11.20 -19.16 -18.44
CA ILE A 50 -9.94 -19.80 -18.03
C ILE A 50 -9.14 -20.25 -19.25
N ALA A 51 -9.77 -20.91 -20.22
CA ALA A 51 -9.11 -21.41 -21.42
C ALA A 51 -8.50 -20.30 -22.29
N SER A 52 -9.05 -19.09 -22.20
CA SER A 52 -8.55 -17.90 -22.92
C SER A 52 -7.54 -17.09 -22.12
N THR A 53 -7.35 -17.39 -20.81
CA THR A 53 -6.37 -16.73 -19.97
C THR A 53 -4.98 -17.27 -20.30
N THR A 54 -4.06 -16.35 -20.60
CA THR A 54 -2.64 -16.71 -20.79
C THR A 54 -1.99 -16.89 -19.45
N VAL A 55 -1.36 -18.04 -19.23
CA VAL A 55 -0.50 -18.32 -18.07
C VAL A 55 0.82 -18.84 -18.61
N GLU A 56 1.85 -18.02 -18.56
CA GLU A 56 3.16 -18.30 -19.14
C GLU A 56 4.26 -18.00 -18.14
N PHE A 57 5.27 -18.84 -18.13
CA PHE A 57 6.50 -18.62 -17.35
C PHE A 57 7.71 -18.64 -18.27
N ASP A 58 8.38 -17.53 -18.36
CA ASP A 58 9.59 -17.37 -19.16
C ASP A 58 10.60 -16.47 -18.46
N ALA A 59 11.87 -16.84 -18.51
CA ALA A 59 13.00 -16.06 -17.98
C ALA A 59 12.77 -15.46 -16.57
N GLY A 60 12.15 -16.23 -15.65
CA GLY A 60 11.87 -15.77 -14.28
C GLY A 60 10.66 -14.84 -14.16
N ARG A 61 9.87 -14.71 -15.21
CA ARG A 61 8.63 -13.93 -15.24
C ARG A 61 7.43 -14.82 -15.43
N LEU A 62 6.50 -14.73 -14.49
CA LEU A 62 5.21 -15.42 -14.53
C LEU A 62 4.13 -14.42 -14.95
N THR A 63 3.54 -14.62 -16.12
CA THR A 63 2.52 -13.75 -16.69
C THR A 63 1.14 -14.42 -16.62
N VAL A 64 0.16 -13.72 -16.03
CA VAL A 64 -1.24 -14.16 -15.99
C VAL A 64 -2.12 -13.06 -16.56
N THR A 65 -2.68 -13.25 -17.74
CA THR A 65 -3.41 -12.19 -18.45
C THR A 65 -4.71 -12.70 -19.07
N VAL A 66 -5.81 -12.01 -18.79
CA VAL A 66 -7.08 -12.17 -19.48
C VAL A 66 -7.12 -11.20 -20.68
N PRO A 67 -7.40 -11.66 -21.92
CA PRO A 67 -7.49 -10.81 -23.11
C PRO A 67 -8.54 -9.70 -22.97
N ASP A 68 -8.22 -8.48 -23.46
CA ASP A 68 -9.07 -7.30 -23.32
C ASP A 68 -10.48 -7.45 -23.90
N ARG A 69 -10.61 -8.18 -25.02
CA ARG A 69 -11.91 -8.44 -25.66
C ARG A 69 -12.90 -9.19 -24.76
N LEU A 70 -12.42 -9.98 -23.81
CA LEU A 70 -13.25 -10.74 -22.88
C LEU A 70 -13.53 -9.97 -21.58
N ARG A 71 -12.74 -8.95 -21.29
CA ARG A 71 -12.93 -8.07 -20.12
C ARG A 71 -14.27 -7.33 -20.17
N LEU A 72 -14.71 -6.91 -21.38
CA LEU A 72 -15.92 -6.13 -21.57
C LEU A 72 -17.20 -6.98 -21.70
N LEU A 73 -17.06 -8.26 -22.01
CA LEU A 73 -18.20 -9.14 -22.35
C LEU A 73 -18.55 -10.15 -21.26
N SER A 74 -17.70 -10.30 -20.25
CA SER A 74 -17.88 -11.34 -19.22
C SER A 74 -18.48 -10.78 -17.94
N SER A 75 -19.63 -11.29 -17.53
CA SER A 75 -20.19 -11.13 -16.18
C SER A 75 -19.60 -12.11 -15.16
N THR A 76 -18.63 -12.91 -15.56
CA THR A 76 -17.93 -13.90 -14.73
C THR A 76 -16.56 -13.37 -14.37
N SER A 77 -16.24 -13.35 -13.10
CA SER A 77 -14.91 -13.01 -12.58
C SER A 77 -14.04 -14.24 -12.37
N LEU A 78 -12.73 -14.06 -12.34
CA LEU A 78 -11.76 -15.09 -12.02
C LEU A 78 -11.06 -14.78 -10.70
N ASP A 79 -11.10 -15.72 -9.80
CA ASP A 79 -10.28 -15.69 -8.59
C ASP A 79 -8.91 -16.31 -8.91
N LEU A 80 -7.88 -15.54 -8.65
CA LEU A 80 -6.49 -15.92 -8.85
C LEU A 80 -5.85 -16.19 -7.50
N THR A 81 -5.25 -17.35 -7.33
CA THR A 81 -4.35 -17.66 -6.24
C THR A 81 -2.99 -18.04 -6.81
N VAL A 82 -1.94 -17.34 -6.36
CA VAL A 82 -0.56 -17.62 -6.78
C VAL A 82 0.30 -17.87 -5.56
N GLN A 83 1.06 -18.97 -5.58
CA GLN A 83 2.11 -19.22 -4.60
C GLN A 83 3.47 -18.95 -5.27
N LEU A 84 4.33 -18.22 -4.59
CA LEU A 84 5.63 -17.77 -5.11
C LEU A 84 6.73 -17.95 -4.08
N PRO A 85 8.00 -18.04 -4.50
CA PRO A 85 9.13 -17.90 -3.58
C PRO A 85 9.11 -16.56 -2.85
N SER A 86 9.53 -16.55 -1.57
CA SER A 86 9.74 -15.31 -0.81
C SER A 86 10.68 -14.36 -1.57
N GLY A 87 10.46 -13.06 -1.45
CA GLY A 87 11.24 -12.04 -2.16
C GLY A 87 10.85 -11.84 -3.63
N SER A 88 9.84 -12.55 -4.14
CA SER A 88 9.32 -12.34 -5.50
C SER A 88 8.65 -10.98 -5.64
N SER A 89 8.81 -10.35 -6.81
CA SER A 89 8.19 -9.06 -7.13
C SER A 89 6.83 -9.23 -7.78
N CYS A 90 5.87 -8.36 -7.46
CA CYS A 90 4.50 -8.45 -7.94
C CYS A 90 4.05 -7.18 -8.66
N GLN A 91 3.55 -7.34 -9.89
CA GLN A 91 2.86 -6.30 -10.65
C GLN A 91 1.40 -6.75 -10.88
N LEU A 92 0.48 -6.17 -10.12
CA LEU A 92 -0.91 -6.59 -10.09
C LEU A 92 -1.82 -5.50 -10.63
N LYS A 93 -2.55 -5.77 -11.70
CA LYS A 93 -3.49 -4.82 -12.32
C LYS A 93 -4.89 -5.39 -12.35
N SER A 94 -5.85 -4.62 -11.84
CA SER A 94 -7.25 -4.97 -11.82
C SER A 94 -8.14 -3.78 -12.11
N ALA A 95 -9.36 -4.03 -12.58
CA ALA A 95 -10.39 -3.00 -12.55
C ALA A 95 -11.18 -3.07 -11.24
N SER A 96 -11.56 -4.28 -10.81
CA SER A 96 -12.41 -4.47 -9.63
C SER A 96 -12.07 -5.80 -8.97
N ALA A 97 -11.08 -5.78 -8.11
CA ALA A 97 -10.69 -6.95 -7.34
C ALA A 97 -9.96 -6.56 -6.08
N ASP A 98 -10.20 -7.32 -5.04
CA ASP A 98 -9.39 -7.26 -3.84
C ASP A 98 -8.03 -7.94 -4.10
N ILE A 99 -7.00 -7.31 -3.62
CA ILE A 99 -5.61 -7.78 -3.72
C ILE A 99 -5.12 -8.11 -2.31
N SER A 100 -4.73 -9.35 -2.11
CA SER A 100 -4.15 -9.82 -0.85
C SER A 100 -2.79 -10.46 -1.11
N CYS A 101 -1.74 -9.88 -0.55
CA CYS A 101 -0.39 -10.42 -0.59
C CYS A 101 0.04 -10.81 0.83
N THR A 102 0.26 -12.10 1.05
CA THR A 102 0.71 -12.64 2.34
C THR A 102 2.14 -13.15 2.24
N GLY A 103 2.89 -12.99 3.33
CA GLY A 103 4.31 -13.32 3.38
C GLY A 103 5.20 -12.20 2.82
N GLU A 104 6.44 -12.55 2.53
CA GLU A 104 7.49 -11.60 2.15
C GLU A 104 7.56 -11.38 0.64
N ILE A 105 7.12 -10.22 0.17
CA ILE A 105 7.18 -9.77 -1.23
C ILE A 105 8.43 -8.91 -1.43
N GLY A 106 9.13 -9.09 -2.55
CA GLY A 106 10.33 -8.30 -2.89
C GLY A 106 9.97 -6.84 -3.22
N SER A 107 9.15 -6.63 -4.24
CA SER A 107 8.58 -5.33 -4.58
C SER A 107 7.14 -5.47 -5.05
N LEU A 108 6.35 -4.40 -4.89
CA LEU A 108 4.94 -4.39 -5.25
C LEU A 108 4.58 -3.16 -6.11
N ASP A 109 3.93 -3.40 -7.26
CA ASP A 109 3.18 -2.39 -8.00
C ASP A 109 1.73 -2.90 -8.14
N ALA A 110 0.82 -2.40 -7.30
CA ALA A 110 -0.59 -2.77 -7.29
C ALA A 110 -1.45 -1.61 -7.83
N ARG A 111 -2.27 -1.90 -8.83
CA ARG A 111 -3.20 -0.94 -9.43
C ARG A 111 -4.59 -1.53 -9.53
N THR A 112 -5.54 -0.88 -8.90
CA THR A 112 -6.95 -1.27 -8.98
C THR A 112 -7.82 -0.01 -9.14
N ALA A 113 -8.99 -0.13 -9.77
CA ALA A 113 -9.95 0.97 -9.73
C ALA A 113 -10.89 0.82 -8.53
N SER A 114 -11.25 -0.43 -8.16
CA SER A 114 -12.06 -0.71 -6.97
C SER A 114 -11.61 -2.02 -6.36
N GLY A 115 -11.57 -2.11 -5.08
CA GLY A 115 -11.15 -3.26 -4.30
C GLY A 115 -10.08 -2.89 -3.29
N ASP A 116 -10.09 -3.62 -2.20
CA ASP A 116 -9.15 -3.41 -1.11
C ASP A 116 -7.79 -4.01 -1.44
N VAL A 117 -6.74 -3.37 -0.95
CA VAL A 117 -5.37 -3.86 -1.08
C VAL A 117 -4.80 -4.14 0.30
N THR A 118 -4.53 -5.40 0.60
CA THR A 118 -3.93 -5.83 1.86
C THR A 118 -2.61 -6.53 1.58
N VAL A 119 -1.54 -6.05 2.18
CA VAL A 119 -0.18 -6.57 1.99
C VAL A 119 0.50 -6.71 3.34
N ASP A 120 1.07 -7.88 3.62
CA ASP A 120 1.73 -8.13 4.90
C ASP A 120 3.11 -7.46 4.95
N GLN A 121 4.03 -7.84 4.04
CA GLN A 121 5.41 -7.38 4.08
C GLN A 121 6.00 -7.20 2.68
N VAL A 122 6.69 -6.07 2.47
CA VAL A 122 7.46 -5.75 1.27
C VAL A 122 8.88 -5.39 1.66
N THR A 123 9.88 -6.12 1.15
CA THR A 123 11.30 -5.88 1.47
C THR A 123 11.94 -4.81 0.59
N GLY A 124 11.36 -4.55 -0.58
CA GLY A 124 11.74 -3.46 -1.48
C GLY A 124 10.71 -2.34 -1.47
N SER A 125 10.50 -1.72 -2.63
CA SER A 125 9.53 -0.64 -2.79
C SER A 125 8.10 -1.15 -2.98
N ALA A 126 7.14 -0.43 -2.37
CA ALA A 126 5.71 -0.66 -2.55
C ALA A 126 5.06 0.55 -3.23
N SER A 127 4.35 0.32 -4.33
CA SER A 127 3.52 1.32 -5.01
C SER A 127 2.09 0.81 -5.14
N VAL A 128 1.15 1.51 -4.51
CA VAL A 128 -0.27 1.16 -4.57
C VAL A 128 -1.07 2.33 -5.13
N ASN A 129 -1.83 2.07 -6.17
CA ASN A 129 -2.72 3.06 -6.79
C ASN A 129 -4.13 2.49 -6.86
N THR A 130 -5.08 3.14 -6.21
CA THR A 130 -6.49 2.75 -6.25
C THR A 130 -7.37 3.99 -6.46
N ALA A 131 -8.54 3.83 -7.07
CA ALA A 131 -9.52 4.91 -7.09
C ALA A 131 -10.50 4.77 -5.91
N SER A 132 -10.86 3.54 -5.53
CA SER A 132 -11.72 3.28 -4.38
C SER A 132 -11.33 1.95 -3.74
N GLY A 133 -11.31 1.91 -2.46
CA GLY A 133 -10.94 0.75 -1.64
C GLY A 133 -9.89 1.11 -0.60
N ASP A 134 -9.90 0.37 0.46
CA ASP A 134 -8.96 0.56 1.56
C ASP A 134 -7.60 -0.03 1.22
N VAL A 135 -6.55 0.61 1.69
CA VAL A 135 -5.17 0.13 1.55
C VAL A 135 -4.60 -0.18 2.92
N ARG A 136 -4.21 -1.42 3.13
CA ARG A 136 -3.49 -1.87 4.33
C ARG A 136 -2.15 -2.46 3.94
N LEU A 137 -1.09 -1.72 4.22
CA LEU A 137 0.29 -2.15 4.03
C LEU A 137 0.93 -2.37 5.40
N GLY A 138 1.28 -3.60 5.73
CA GLY A 138 1.92 -3.94 7.00
C GLY A 138 3.31 -3.32 7.10
N ASP A 139 4.33 -4.01 6.64
CA ASP A 139 5.70 -3.51 6.67
C ASP A 139 6.24 -3.25 5.26
N ALA A 140 6.80 -2.07 5.04
CA ALA A 140 7.59 -1.73 3.87
C ALA A 140 9.02 -1.39 4.31
N ALA A 141 9.99 -2.23 3.95
CA ALA A 141 11.38 -2.02 4.39
C ALA A 141 12.08 -0.89 3.65
N ALA A 142 11.64 -0.57 2.43
CA ALA A 142 12.09 0.57 1.64
C ALA A 142 10.98 1.61 1.47
N THR A 143 10.93 2.28 0.33
CA THR A 143 9.95 3.34 0.06
C THR A 143 8.54 2.78 -0.12
N ALA A 144 7.54 3.47 0.45
CA ALA A 144 6.12 3.19 0.25
C ALA A 144 5.41 4.37 -0.38
N GLN A 145 4.71 4.15 -1.49
CA GLN A 145 3.88 5.14 -2.14
C GLN A 145 2.46 4.64 -2.30
N VAL A 146 1.49 5.39 -1.76
CA VAL A 146 0.06 5.08 -1.88
C VAL A 146 -0.66 6.29 -2.47
N ASN A 147 -1.42 6.06 -3.53
CA ASN A 147 -2.31 7.05 -4.12
C ASN A 147 -3.73 6.48 -4.16
N THR A 148 -4.67 7.16 -3.53
CA THR A 148 -6.09 6.80 -3.55
C THR A 148 -6.96 8.02 -3.84
N ALA A 149 -8.12 7.82 -4.42
CA ALA A 149 -9.12 8.89 -4.48
C ALA A 149 -10.13 8.75 -3.34
N SER A 150 -10.45 7.51 -2.91
CA SER A 150 -11.36 7.28 -1.78
C SER A 150 -10.99 5.96 -1.09
N GLY A 151 -11.15 5.93 0.19
CA GLY A 151 -10.84 4.80 1.06
C GLY A 151 -9.73 5.13 2.05
N ASP A 152 -9.70 4.39 3.13
CA ASP A 152 -8.74 4.60 4.19
C ASP A 152 -7.40 3.95 3.85
N THR A 153 -6.32 4.60 4.26
CA THR A 153 -4.97 4.07 4.07
C THR A 153 -4.30 3.85 5.42
N GLU A 154 -3.88 2.63 5.66
CA GLU A 154 -3.11 2.28 6.85
C GLU A 154 -1.76 1.67 6.44
N ILE A 155 -0.67 2.26 6.92
CA ILE A 155 0.70 1.75 6.77
C ILE A 155 1.23 1.41 8.15
N GLY A 156 1.63 0.16 8.37
CA GLY A 156 2.16 -0.31 9.65
C GLY A 156 3.54 0.28 9.90
N ARG A 157 4.53 -0.09 9.10
CA ARG A 157 5.90 0.41 9.21
C ARG A 157 6.46 0.77 7.84
N ALA A 158 7.13 1.91 7.76
CA ALA A 158 7.94 2.31 6.62
C ALA A 158 9.39 2.51 7.09
N GLY A 159 10.30 1.70 6.57
CA GLY A 159 11.72 1.75 6.93
C GLY A 159 12.48 2.89 6.24
N ASP A 160 11.93 3.43 5.17
CA ASP A 160 12.47 4.58 4.43
C ASP A 160 11.33 5.58 4.15
N ASP A 161 11.43 6.37 3.10
CA ASP A 161 10.46 7.41 2.78
C ASP A 161 9.06 6.85 2.47
N VAL A 162 8.04 7.48 3.05
CA VAL A 162 6.64 7.16 2.80
C VAL A 162 5.89 8.36 2.21
N THR A 163 5.15 8.11 1.14
CA THR A 163 4.30 9.13 0.51
C THR A 163 2.87 8.60 0.35
N VAL A 164 1.90 9.32 0.92
CA VAL A 164 0.48 8.99 0.79
C VAL A 164 -0.28 10.20 0.26
N ASN A 165 -1.01 10.01 -0.82
CA ASN A 165 -1.90 11.02 -1.38
C ASN A 165 -3.33 10.47 -1.44
N SER A 166 -4.29 11.17 -0.84
CA SER A 166 -5.70 10.84 -0.86
C SER A 166 -6.54 12.06 -1.25
N ALA A 167 -7.68 11.84 -1.88
CA ALA A 167 -8.69 12.90 -1.98
C ALA A 167 -9.71 12.78 -0.84
N SER A 168 -10.06 11.55 -0.41
CA SER A 168 -10.99 11.31 0.71
C SER A 168 -10.63 10.03 1.44
N GLY A 169 -10.79 10.01 2.73
CA GLY A 169 -10.50 8.91 3.62
C GLY A 169 -9.35 9.22 4.58
N ASP A 170 -9.32 8.50 5.67
CA ASP A 170 -8.34 8.72 6.72
C ASP A 170 -7.00 8.07 6.38
N LEU A 171 -5.92 8.76 6.74
CA LEU A 171 -4.56 8.30 6.52
C LEU A 171 -3.89 7.99 7.85
N ARG A 172 -3.43 6.77 8.03
CA ARG A 172 -2.69 6.38 9.22
C ARG A 172 -1.34 5.75 8.86
N ILE A 173 -0.27 6.32 9.39
CA ILE A 173 1.07 5.75 9.36
C ILE A 173 1.45 5.44 10.80
N ARG A 174 1.65 4.16 11.14
CA ARG A 174 1.98 3.78 12.52
C ARG A 174 3.43 4.11 12.86
N HIS A 175 4.37 3.72 12.01
CA HIS A 175 5.79 3.98 12.23
C HIS A 175 6.47 4.41 10.92
N ALA A 176 7.02 5.61 10.89
CA ALA A 176 7.90 6.10 9.83
C ALA A 176 9.32 6.26 10.38
N GLU A 177 10.29 5.53 9.81
CA GLU A 177 11.70 5.61 10.19
C GLU A 177 12.44 6.68 9.40
N GLY A 178 12.02 6.94 8.14
CA GLY A 178 12.48 7.99 7.26
C GLY A 178 11.50 9.17 7.15
N SER A 179 11.51 9.84 6.00
CA SER A 179 10.60 10.98 5.76
C SER A 179 9.18 10.51 5.49
N ALA A 180 8.19 11.28 5.94
CA ALA A 180 6.78 11.02 5.71
C ALA A 180 6.11 12.20 5.03
N SER A 181 5.49 11.98 3.87
CA SER A 181 4.68 12.96 3.16
C SER A 181 3.24 12.45 3.05
N ALA A 182 2.29 13.17 3.65
CA ALA A 182 0.89 12.83 3.59
C ALA A 182 0.08 14.04 3.09
N ARG A 183 -0.76 13.83 2.08
CA ARG A 183 -1.66 14.84 1.54
C ARG A 183 -3.07 14.30 1.45
N SER A 184 -4.02 15.02 2.03
CA SER A 184 -5.44 14.71 1.92
C SER A 184 -6.23 15.96 1.54
N ALA A 185 -7.32 15.80 0.78
CA ALA A 185 -8.27 16.90 0.66
C ALA A 185 -9.36 16.80 1.75
N SER A 186 -9.78 15.59 2.13
CA SER A 186 -10.76 15.37 3.19
C SER A 186 -10.47 14.08 3.93
N GLY A 187 -10.32 14.16 5.22
CA GLY A 187 -9.99 13.04 6.11
C GLY A 187 -8.84 13.38 7.06
N ASP A 188 -8.80 12.68 8.15
CA ASP A 188 -7.80 12.88 9.18
C ASP A 188 -6.47 12.22 8.81
N VAL A 189 -5.38 12.87 9.21
CA VAL A 189 -4.03 12.34 9.01
C VAL A 189 -3.40 12.05 10.35
N ARG A 190 -3.05 10.80 10.57
CA ARG A 190 -2.42 10.36 11.81
C ARG A 190 -1.09 9.67 11.57
N ILE A 191 -0.03 10.17 12.20
CA ILE A 191 1.28 9.51 12.26
C ILE A 191 1.56 9.16 13.71
N ASP A 192 1.51 7.85 14.05
CA ASP A 192 1.68 7.40 15.43
C ASP A 192 3.13 7.49 15.92
N SER A 193 4.11 7.44 14.99
CA SER A 193 5.52 7.65 15.29
C SER A 193 6.29 8.06 14.03
N ILE A 194 7.08 9.13 14.13
CA ILE A 194 8.07 9.49 13.11
C ILE A 194 9.41 9.79 13.81
N SER A 195 10.49 9.13 13.37
CA SER A 195 11.76 9.14 14.11
C SER A 195 12.85 10.00 13.47
N ALA A 196 12.82 10.23 12.17
CA ALA A 196 13.86 11.00 11.48
C ALA A 196 13.34 11.64 10.19
N GLY A 197 14.16 12.48 9.57
CA GLY A 197 13.90 13.06 8.27
C GLY A 197 12.92 14.23 8.29
N ARG A 198 12.00 14.25 7.32
CA ARG A 198 11.02 15.30 7.16
C ARG A 198 9.60 14.75 7.19
N GLY A 199 8.76 15.25 8.11
CA GLY A 199 7.32 15.02 8.08
C GLY A 199 6.63 16.21 7.39
N GLU A 200 6.01 16.00 6.25
CA GLU A 200 5.21 17.01 5.56
C GLU A 200 3.76 16.52 5.44
N VAL A 201 2.85 17.17 6.19
CA VAL A 201 1.44 16.81 6.20
C VAL A 201 0.60 18.01 5.80
N ASN A 202 -0.21 17.83 4.77
CA ASN A 202 -1.11 18.86 4.26
C ASN A 202 -2.52 18.29 4.12
N THR A 203 -3.52 18.93 4.75
CA THR A 203 -4.93 18.62 4.55
C THR A 203 -5.73 19.88 4.26
N VAL A 204 -6.84 19.75 3.53
CA VAL A 204 -7.77 20.85 3.37
C VAL A 204 -8.83 20.79 4.45
N SER A 205 -9.39 19.61 4.72
CA SER A 205 -10.39 19.40 5.78
C SER A 205 -10.09 18.11 6.53
N GLY A 206 -9.78 18.23 7.78
CA GLY A 206 -9.44 17.11 8.68
C GLY A 206 -8.35 17.49 9.67
N ASP A 207 -8.22 16.70 10.70
CA ASP A 207 -7.27 16.91 11.77
C ASP A 207 -5.92 16.24 11.45
N ILE A 208 -4.86 16.85 11.89
CA ILE A 208 -3.51 16.30 11.80
C ILE A 208 -3.02 15.94 13.19
N THR A 209 -2.71 14.68 13.41
CA THR A 209 -2.12 14.21 14.66
C THR A 209 -0.79 13.50 14.39
N ILE A 210 0.29 14.01 14.96
CA ILE A 210 1.63 13.41 14.83
C ILE A 210 2.20 13.16 16.21
N ALA A 211 2.72 11.95 16.43
CA ALA A 211 3.49 11.66 17.62
C ALA A 211 4.97 11.44 17.29
N VAL A 212 5.84 11.96 18.15
CA VAL A 212 7.30 11.88 18.01
C VAL A 212 7.88 11.15 19.20
N PRO A 213 8.77 10.16 19.03
CA PRO A 213 9.43 9.46 20.12
C PRO A 213 10.19 10.41 21.06
N ALA A 214 10.36 10.02 22.31
CA ALA A 214 11.14 10.78 23.28
C ALA A 214 12.61 10.87 22.84
N GLY A 215 13.27 11.98 23.17
CA GLY A 215 14.69 12.20 22.88
C GLY A 215 15.01 12.69 21.47
N ILE A 216 14.02 12.86 20.59
CA ILE A 216 14.20 13.40 19.24
C ILE A 216 13.99 14.92 19.28
N GLY A 217 15.01 15.67 18.82
CA GLY A 217 14.92 17.11 18.57
C GLY A 217 14.09 17.40 17.31
N VAL A 218 13.13 18.32 17.40
CA VAL A 218 12.18 18.58 16.32
C VAL A 218 12.10 20.06 15.99
N TYR A 219 12.23 20.37 14.71
CA TYR A 219 11.84 21.67 14.17
C TYR A 219 10.38 21.62 13.75
N LEU A 220 9.55 22.57 14.21
CA LEU A 220 8.12 22.63 13.95
C LEU A 220 7.73 23.82 13.09
N ASP A 221 7.07 23.60 11.97
CA ASP A 221 6.35 24.60 11.14
C ASP A 221 4.88 24.14 11.03
N LEU A 222 4.05 24.60 11.97
CA LEU A 222 2.66 24.18 12.12
C LEU A 222 1.73 25.34 11.81
N SER A 223 0.72 25.15 10.99
CA SER A 223 -0.28 26.15 10.69
C SER A 223 -1.65 25.57 10.42
N ALA A 224 -2.69 26.21 10.95
CA ALA A 224 -4.07 25.98 10.61
C ALA A 224 -4.73 27.33 10.27
N LEU A 225 -5.55 27.38 9.22
CA LEU A 225 -6.29 28.61 8.88
C LEU A 225 -7.54 28.71 9.75
N SER A 226 -8.22 27.59 10.00
CA SER A 226 -9.37 27.48 10.89
C SER A 226 -9.21 26.19 11.70
N GLY A 227 -8.95 26.33 12.97
CA GLY A 227 -8.67 25.24 13.91
C GLY A 227 -7.55 25.62 14.90
N ASP A 228 -7.34 24.77 15.86
CA ASP A 228 -6.32 24.95 16.91
C ASP A 228 -5.00 24.29 16.52
N VAL A 229 -3.90 24.96 16.83
CA VAL A 229 -2.55 24.38 16.71
C VAL A 229 -1.98 24.15 18.10
N ARG A 230 -1.66 22.90 18.42
CA ARG A 230 -1.15 22.50 19.74
C ARG A 230 0.10 21.61 19.59
N SER A 231 1.09 21.88 20.40
CA SER A 231 2.28 21.04 20.53
C SER A 231 2.60 20.80 22.00
N ASP A 232 2.73 19.54 22.37
CA ASP A 232 3.17 19.12 23.72
C ASP A 232 4.69 18.85 23.73
N LEU A 233 5.41 19.23 22.66
CA LEU A 233 6.86 19.08 22.59
C LEU A 233 7.53 20.27 23.29
N GLU A 234 8.50 19.99 24.16
CA GLU A 234 9.35 21.03 24.71
C GLU A 234 10.21 21.65 23.57
N PRO A 235 10.46 22.98 23.60
CA PRO A 235 11.36 23.59 22.63
C PRO A 235 12.72 22.90 22.65
N ALA A 236 13.22 22.49 21.48
CA ALA A 236 14.58 21.98 21.37
C ALA A 236 15.55 23.11 21.80
N GLY A 237 16.47 22.78 22.69
CA GLY A 237 17.61 23.71 22.97
C GLY A 237 18.37 23.90 21.67
N SER A 238 18.88 25.12 21.43
CA SER A 238 19.66 25.60 20.27
C SER A 238 19.55 24.83 18.94
N ASP A 239 19.42 25.55 17.85
CA ASP A 239 19.14 25.17 16.44
C ASP A 239 20.03 24.07 15.81
N GLY A 240 20.91 23.41 16.53
CA GLY A 240 21.85 22.40 16.00
C GLY A 240 21.44 20.94 16.15
N ASP A 241 20.46 20.62 16.97
CA ASP A 241 20.17 19.24 17.39
C ASP A 241 18.87 18.66 16.81
N ALA A 242 18.15 19.36 15.94
CA ALA A 242 16.92 18.87 15.34
C ALA A 242 17.21 17.83 14.24
N THR A 243 16.90 16.57 14.50
CA THR A 243 17.03 15.48 13.53
C THR A 243 15.75 15.24 12.73
N LEU A 244 14.65 15.87 13.14
CA LEU A 244 13.33 15.77 12.52
C LEU A 244 12.79 17.17 12.22
N SER A 245 12.28 17.38 11.00
CA SER A 245 11.57 18.62 10.62
C SER A 245 10.11 18.27 10.31
N LEU A 246 9.16 18.85 11.06
CA LEU A 246 7.73 18.67 10.84
C LEU A 246 7.11 19.92 10.26
N LYS A 247 6.46 19.79 9.11
CA LYS A 247 5.70 20.83 8.45
C LYS A 247 4.26 20.38 8.27
N CYS A 248 3.34 20.94 9.04
CA CYS A 248 1.94 20.55 9.01
C CYS A 248 1.06 21.75 8.67
N ARG A 249 0.15 21.55 7.70
CA ARG A 249 -0.78 22.58 7.27
C ARG A 249 -2.18 22.02 7.15
N SER A 250 -3.15 22.66 7.80
CA SER A 250 -4.56 22.41 7.62
C SER A 250 -5.26 23.71 7.20
N VAL A 251 -6.26 23.62 6.34
CA VAL A 251 -7.15 24.78 6.09
C VAL A 251 -8.28 24.76 7.11
N SER A 252 -8.90 23.60 7.37
CA SER A 252 -9.96 23.44 8.36
C SER A 252 -9.75 22.15 9.14
N GLY A 253 -9.39 22.27 10.38
CA GLY A 253 -9.07 21.17 11.31
C GLY A 253 -7.92 21.53 12.25
N ASP A 254 -7.80 20.74 13.29
CA ASP A 254 -6.78 20.93 14.32
C ASP A 254 -5.44 20.30 13.93
N VAL A 255 -4.36 20.90 14.37
CA VAL A 255 -3.00 20.35 14.22
C VAL A 255 -2.43 20.05 15.59
N ARG A 256 -2.18 18.79 15.88
CA ARG A 256 -1.63 18.34 17.16
C ARG A 256 -0.33 17.54 16.98
N VAL A 257 0.72 17.97 17.67
CA VAL A 257 1.98 17.23 17.76
C VAL A 257 2.26 16.87 19.23
N THR A 258 2.46 15.57 19.48
CA THR A 258 2.61 15.03 20.86
C THR A 258 3.87 14.17 20.98
N ARG A 259 4.25 13.81 22.21
CA ARG A 259 5.21 12.72 22.43
C ARG A 259 4.52 11.38 22.26
N ALA A 260 5.19 10.48 21.54
CA ALA A 260 4.71 9.10 21.45
C ALA A 260 4.74 8.46 22.86
N SER A 261 3.61 7.88 23.27
CA SER A 261 3.56 7.12 24.51
C SER A 261 4.45 5.88 24.33
N GLY A 262 5.54 5.79 25.10
CA GLY A 262 6.41 4.62 25.10
C GLY A 262 5.59 3.37 25.50
N ARG A 263 5.63 2.34 24.66
CA ARG A 263 5.26 0.98 25.07
C ARG A 263 6.51 0.18 25.32
#